data_9391b84378d28c48eb86382cc466edc8
#
_entry.id   9391b84378d28c48eb86382cc466edc8
#
_cell.length_a   1.000
_cell.length_b   1.000
_cell.length_c   1.000
_cell.angle_alpha   90.00
_cell.angle_beta   90.00
_cell.angle_gamma   90.00
#
_symmetry.space_group_name_H-M   'P 1'
#
loop_
_entity.id
_entity.type
_entity.pdbx_description
1 polymer ?
#
loop_
_entity_poly.entity_id
_entity_poly.type
_entity_poly.pdbx_seq_one_letter_code
_entity_poly.pdbx_strand_id
1 'polypeptide(L)'
;MKFVDSVEIDKPLGGLTTYVVPTKVKDVVTIAGSFLGGTVHSLNQNNKIPSITAAMLDKGTKDKSKYEIRNTLESLGAEIGFVSSKHHINFTAHCLQKDLPVVINLLVEQLREPLFSDEELELLKKQVIGNLERSKEDTKKQAHIKLLMNLFPSDHPNHANTIDDSINFVKNINTKDLADFYQKSYGMGTINIVAAGDVSPSQLNNLLIKDLKGWEKQRLKIINKEIAAHNRSQSTEHINIKDKTSSDMYIGQSININDKNANYLELMMGIYILGGNFSARLMQTVRDQQGLTYGIGSGISGCSYGINGYWYTWGTFAPEMIDKGIKSTKDQIENWFKNGISDKELEAKKTTINGLFNVSLDTTSGLVDKILTNAEKGRNISYLDEYQDKIRGLEKNKINDSIQSNIDTNLLSITIAGSNI
;
A
#
# COMPACT_ATOMS: atom_id res chain seq x y z
N MET A 1 -3.89 -25.35 -4.09
CA MET A 1 -2.48 -25.25 -3.68
C MET A 1 -2.45 -25.03 -2.18
N LYS A 2 -1.64 -25.76 -1.44
CA LYS A 2 -1.33 -25.43 -0.04
C LYS A 2 0.03 -24.73 -0.01
N PHE A 3 0.07 -23.54 0.57
CA PHE A 3 1.31 -22.73 0.63
C PHE A 3 2.41 -23.42 1.41
N VAL A 4 2.06 -24.06 2.53
CA VAL A 4 3.04 -24.82 3.37
C VAL A 4 3.78 -25.90 2.57
N ASP A 5 3.10 -26.54 1.62
CA ASP A 5 3.67 -27.64 0.83
C ASP A 5 4.36 -27.16 -0.48
N SER A 6 4.11 -25.90 -0.87
CA SER A 6 4.47 -25.40 -2.20
C SER A 6 5.49 -24.26 -2.18
N VAL A 7 5.70 -23.63 -1.02
CA VAL A 7 6.65 -22.54 -0.83
C VAL A 7 7.89 -23.07 -0.13
N GLU A 8 9.02 -23.05 -0.83
CA GLU A 8 10.31 -23.36 -0.23
C GLU A 8 10.89 -22.10 0.40
N ILE A 9 11.21 -22.18 1.70
CA ILE A 9 11.68 -21.04 2.51
C ILE A 9 13.10 -21.32 2.96
N ASP A 10 14.02 -20.41 2.61
CA ASP A 10 15.43 -20.50 2.99
C ASP A 10 15.94 -19.20 3.61
N LYS A 11 17.08 -19.30 4.29
CA LYS A 11 17.86 -18.17 4.82
C LYS A 11 19.30 -18.25 4.36
N PRO A 12 19.56 -18.01 3.05
CA PRO A 12 20.86 -18.25 2.44
C PRO A 12 21.97 -17.33 2.96
N LEU A 13 21.60 -16.15 3.49
CA LEU A 13 22.52 -15.21 4.13
C LEU A 13 21.86 -14.64 5.39
N GLY A 14 22.68 -14.18 6.34
CA GLY A 14 22.16 -13.50 7.53
C GLY A 14 21.41 -12.22 7.16
N GLY A 15 20.11 -12.16 7.52
CA GLY A 15 19.24 -11.03 7.22
C GLY A 15 18.54 -11.10 5.86
N LEU A 16 18.64 -12.21 5.15
CA LEU A 16 17.89 -12.51 3.94
C LEU A 16 17.03 -13.75 4.15
N THR A 17 15.75 -13.64 3.84
CA THR A 17 14.84 -14.79 3.73
C THR A 17 14.31 -14.87 2.31
N THR A 18 14.39 -16.03 1.70
CA THR A 18 13.86 -16.31 0.36
C THR A 18 12.64 -17.22 0.45
N TYR A 19 11.68 -16.99 -0.40
CA TYR A 19 10.45 -17.77 -0.58
C TYR A 19 10.34 -18.12 -2.05
N VAL A 20 10.45 -19.38 -2.42
CA VAL A 20 10.42 -19.80 -3.82
C VAL A 20 9.23 -20.69 -4.08
N VAL A 21 8.48 -20.36 -5.11
CA VAL A 21 7.32 -21.11 -5.58
C VAL A 21 7.54 -21.55 -7.03
N PRO A 22 8.11 -22.74 -7.24
CA PRO A 22 8.17 -23.32 -8.59
C PRO A 22 6.75 -23.52 -9.12
N THR A 23 6.45 -23.00 -10.30
CA THR A 23 5.13 -23.15 -10.93
C THR A 23 5.24 -23.92 -12.25
N LYS A 24 4.07 -24.22 -12.85
CA LYS A 24 4.02 -24.84 -14.18
C LYS A 24 4.20 -23.83 -15.33
N VAL A 25 4.28 -22.54 -15.01
CA VAL A 25 4.58 -21.49 -15.99
C VAL A 25 6.03 -21.68 -16.44
N LYS A 26 6.24 -21.92 -17.73
CA LYS A 26 7.57 -22.14 -18.29
C LYS A 26 8.22 -20.84 -18.71
N ASP A 27 9.54 -20.85 -18.64
CA ASP A 27 10.41 -19.80 -19.15
C ASP A 27 10.26 -18.40 -18.52
N VAL A 28 9.40 -18.23 -17.52
CA VAL A 28 9.15 -16.91 -16.89
C VAL A 28 9.41 -16.98 -15.40
N VAL A 29 10.08 -15.95 -14.88
CA VAL A 29 10.32 -15.75 -13.44
C VAL A 29 9.83 -14.36 -13.02
N THR A 30 9.04 -14.33 -11.97
CA THR A 30 8.61 -13.10 -11.30
C THR A 30 9.21 -13.06 -9.91
N ILE A 31 9.81 -11.93 -9.56
CA ILE A 31 10.43 -11.68 -8.26
C ILE A 31 9.81 -10.44 -7.65
N ALA A 32 9.54 -10.51 -6.36
CA ALA A 32 9.28 -9.33 -5.54
C ALA A 32 10.09 -9.44 -4.24
N GLY A 33 10.58 -8.32 -3.76
CA GLY A 33 11.30 -8.30 -2.51
C GLY A 33 11.15 -6.97 -1.78
N SER A 34 11.50 -6.98 -0.50
CA SER A 34 11.41 -5.80 0.33
C SER A 34 12.40 -5.83 1.49
N PHE A 35 12.70 -4.66 2.01
CA PHE A 35 13.40 -4.46 3.27
C PHE A 35 12.90 -3.18 3.95
N LEU A 36 13.16 -3.04 5.25
CA LEU A 36 12.77 -1.83 5.98
C LEU A 36 13.45 -0.58 5.40
N GLY A 37 12.70 0.52 5.27
CA GLY A 37 13.25 1.74 4.66
C GLY A 37 12.17 2.70 4.14
N GLY A 38 10.91 2.50 4.53
CA GLY A 38 9.80 3.34 4.11
C GLY A 38 9.70 4.70 4.80
N THR A 39 8.64 5.44 4.48
CA THR A 39 8.45 6.84 4.92
C THR A 39 8.35 7.00 6.43
N VAL A 40 7.94 5.97 7.19
CA VAL A 40 7.92 6.01 8.68
C VAL A 40 9.29 6.25 9.30
N HIS A 41 10.37 5.94 8.59
CA HIS A 41 11.74 6.17 9.06
C HIS A 41 12.25 7.60 8.83
N SER A 42 11.42 8.48 8.26
CA SER A 42 11.71 9.89 7.98
C SER A 42 10.59 10.84 8.42
N LEU A 43 9.69 10.41 9.32
CA LEU A 43 8.52 11.22 9.75
C LEU A 43 8.91 12.56 10.36
N ASN A 44 10.01 12.61 11.13
CA ASN A 44 10.51 13.84 11.78
C ASN A 44 11.47 14.63 10.88
N GLN A 45 11.56 14.26 9.61
CA GLN A 45 12.41 14.88 8.60
C GLN A 45 11.59 15.07 7.31
N ASN A 46 12.27 15.17 6.18
CA ASN A 46 11.60 15.18 4.89
C ASN A 46 11.12 13.76 4.50
N ASN A 47 9.82 13.50 4.65
CA ASN A 47 9.22 12.18 4.37
C ASN A 47 9.18 11.81 2.88
N LYS A 48 9.67 12.68 1.98
CA LYS A 48 9.83 12.37 0.56
C LYS A 48 11.19 11.73 0.24
N ILE A 49 12.17 11.84 1.13
CA ILE A 49 13.49 11.25 0.92
C ILE A 49 13.41 9.74 0.60
N PRO A 50 12.69 8.88 1.35
CA PRO A 50 12.63 7.46 1.02
C PRO A 50 12.11 7.18 -0.39
N SER A 51 11.07 7.90 -0.82
CA SER A 51 10.47 7.70 -2.14
C SER A 51 11.37 8.21 -3.28
N ILE A 52 12.04 9.34 -3.08
CA ILE A 52 12.99 9.85 -4.06
C ILE A 52 14.23 8.95 -4.12
N THR A 53 14.75 8.47 -2.99
CA THR A 53 15.88 7.53 -2.96
C THR A 53 15.55 6.25 -3.73
N ALA A 54 14.38 5.65 -3.50
CA ALA A 54 13.94 4.47 -4.24
C ALA A 54 13.81 4.74 -5.75
N ALA A 55 13.25 5.89 -6.13
CA ALA A 55 13.09 6.28 -7.53
C ALA A 55 14.42 6.65 -8.23
N MET A 56 15.49 6.84 -7.48
CA MET A 56 16.82 7.08 -8.04
C MET A 56 17.62 5.80 -8.31
N LEU A 57 17.18 4.64 -7.82
CA LEU A 57 17.91 3.38 -8.01
C LEU A 57 18.01 2.93 -9.48
N ASP A 58 17.05 3.31 -10.31
CA ASP A 58 17.04 3.02 -11.76
C ASP A 58 17.69 4.12 -12.62
N LYS A 59 18.30 5.13 -11.97
CA LYS A 59 18.89 6.30 -12.66
C LYS A 59 20.40 6.16 -12.91
N GLY A 60 20.98 5.03 -12.62
CA GLY A 60 22.39 4.69 -12.83
C GLY A 60 23.03 4.10 -11.58
N THR A 61 24.06 3.32 -11.82
CA THR A 61 24.97 2.75 -10.81
C THR A 61 26.36 3.37 -10.96
N LYS A 62 27.29 2.97 -10.11
CA LYS A 62 28.70 3.40 -10.27
C LYS A 62 29.29 2.93 -11.62
N ASP A 63 28.87 1.77 -12.10
CA ASP A 63 29.46 1.11 -13.26
C ASP A 63 28.62 1.26 -14.54
N LYS A 64 27.33 1.62 -14.42
CA LYS A 64 26.41 1.69 -15.56
C LYS A 64 25.57 2.95 -15.52
N SER A 65 25.47 3.61 -16.66
CA SER A 65 24.52 4.69 -16.87
C SER A 65 23.08 4.18 -16.89
N LYS A 66 22.13 5.04 -16.66
CA LYS A 66 20.69 4.80 -16.79
C LYS A 66 20.34 4.19 -18.18
N TYR A 67 21.01 4.62 -19.25
CA TYR A 67 20.74 4.14 -20.60
C TYR A 67 21.25 2.72 -20.80
N GLU A 68 22.41 2.37 -20.25
CA GLU A 68 22.94 1.00 -20.32
C GLU A 68 22.06 0.03 -19.53
N ILE A 69 21.59 0.42 -18.34
CA ILE A 69 20.64 -0.39 -17.55
C ILE A 69 19.36 -0.61 -18.36
N ARG A 70 18.77 0.45 -18.88
CA ARG A 70 17.52 0.38 -19.65
C ARG A 70 17.68 -0.47 -20.92
N ASN A 71 18.72 -0.23 -21.70
CA ASN A 71 18.98 -1.00 -22.94
C ASN A 71 19.18 -2.49 -22.64
N THR A 72 19.85 -2.82 -21.54
CA THR A 72 20.03 -4.22 -21.12
C THR A 72 18.67 -4.84 -20.83
N LEU A 73 17.83 -4.21 -19.99
CA LEU A 73 16.51 -4.73 -19.66
C LEU A 73 15.60 -4.84 -20.88
N GLU A 74 15.56 -3.82 -21.74
CA GLU A 74 14.75 -3.81 -22.96
C GLU A 74 15.17 -4.93 -23.93
N SER A 75 16.48 -5.17 -24.10
CA SER A 75 16.98 -6.24 -24.97
C SER A 75 16.63 -7.65 -24.50
N LEU A 76 16.40 -7.82 -23.19
CA LEU A 76 16.00 -9.08 -22.57
C LEU A 76 14.47 -9.20 -22.43
N GLY A 77 13.70 -8.14 -22.72
CA GLY A 77 12.28 -8.07 -22.38
C GLY A 77 12.02 -8.18 -20.88
N ALA A 78 12.99 -7.72 -20.08
CA ALA A 78 12.97 -7.79 -18.63
C ALA A 78 12.61 -6.43 -18.00
N GLU A 79 12.10 -6.47 -16.78
CA GLU A 79 11.74 -5.28 -16.01
C GLU A 79 12.31 -5.37 -14.61
N ILE A 80 12.78 -4.22 -14.08
CA ILE A 80 13.15 -4.04 -12.66
C ILE A 80 12.48 -2.73 -12.21
N GLY A 81 11.85 -2.74 -11.04
CA GLY A 81 11.21 -1.57 -10.46
C GLY A 81 11.46 -1.44 -8.97
N PHE A 82 11.49 -0.18 -8.49
CA PHE A 82 11.68 0.16 -7.09
C PHE A 82 10.62 1.15 -6.62
N VAL A 83 10.08 0.92 -5.43
CA VAL A 83 9.11 1.83 -4.83
C VAL A 83 9.27 1.85 -3.31
N SER A 84 9.12 3.04 -2.71
CA SER A 84 9.02 3.15 -1.27
C SER A 84 7.56 3.11 -0.84
N SER A 85 7.24 2.20 0.05
CA SER A 85 5.97 2.17 0.78
C SER A 85 6.08 2.92 2.12
N LYS A 86 5.07 2.79 2.97
CA LYS A 86 5.11 3.38 4.31
C LYS A 86 6.23 2.77 5.18
N HIS A 87 6.44 1.47 5.10
CA HIS A 87 7.37 0.74 5.98
C HIS A 87 8.60 0.17 5.26
N HIS A 88 8.48 -0.10 3.97
CA HIS A 88 9.49 -0.84 3.19
C HIS A 88 9.91 -0.10 1.94
N ILE A 89 11.11 -0.37 1.51
CA ILE A 89 11.53 -0.25 0.12
C ILE A 89 11.18 -1.59 -0.53
N ASN A 90 10.39 -1.55 -1.58
CA ASN A 90 9.96 -2.70 -2.34
C ASN A 90 10.65 -2.68 -3.71
N PHE A 91 11.00 -3.83 -4.20
CA PHE A 91 11.53 -4.03 -5.55
C PHE A 91 10.86 -5.21 -6.22
N THR A 92 10.76 -5.13 -7.54
CA THR A 92 10.20 -6.19 -8.38
C THR A 92 11.14 -6.45 -9.55
N ALA A 93 11.16 -7.70 -10.03
CA ALA A 93 11.79 -8.02 -11.30
C ALA A 93 10.94 -9.05 -12.04
N HIS A 94 10.93 -8.95 -13.38
CA HIS A 94 10.25 -9.88 -14.27
C HIS A 94 11.14 -10.18 -15.46
N CYS A 95 11.37 -11.46 -15.76
CA CYS A 95 12.27 -11.85 -16.84
C CYS A 95 12.02 -13.28 -17.34
N LEU A 96 12.67 -13.64 -18.43
CA LEU A 96 12.80 -15.04 -18.83
C LEU A 96 13.80 -15.77 -17.92
N GLN A 97 13.54 -17.05 -17.67
CA GLN A 97 14.36 -17.90 -16.80
C GLN A 97 15.85 -17.94 -17.23
N LYS A 98 16.12 -17.96 -18.53
CA LYS A 98 17.49 -17.93 -19.08
C LYS A 98 18.25 -16.65 -18.73
N ASP A 99 17.54 -15.53 -18.55
CA ASP A 99 18.09 -14.20 -18.31
C ASP A 99 18.16 -13.85 -16.82
N LEU A 100 17.62 -14.72 -15.95
CA LEU A 100 17.60 -14.54 -14.50
C LEU A 100 18.97 -14.15 -13.90
N PRO A 101 20.11 -14.76 -14.28
CA PRO A 101 21.40 -14.36 -13.73
C PRO A 101 21.78 -12.90 -14.02
N VAL A 102 21.47 -12.41 -15.21
CA VAL A 102 21.75 -11.01 -15.60
C VAL A 102 20.83 -10.06 -14.83
N VAL A 103 19.55 -10.41 -14.73
CA VAL A 103 18.55 -9.55 -14.06
C VAL A 103 18.80 -9.48 -12.55
N ILE A 104 19.15 -10.59 -11.89
CA ILE A 104 19.52 -10.59 -10.46
C ILE A 104 20.78 -9.76 -10.23
N ASN A 105 21.82 -9.93 -11.05
CA ASN A 105 23.04 -9.14 -10.92
C ASN A 105 22.74 -7.64 -11.05
N LEU A 106 21.95 -7.25 -12.06
CA LEU A 106 21.58 -5.85 -12.28
C LEU A 106 20.71 -5.30 -11.15
N LEU A 107 19.73 -6.07 -10.66
CA LEU A 107 18.91 -5.71 -9.50
C LEU A 107 19.77 -5.44 -8.26
N VAL A 108 20.70 -6.35 -7.97
CA VAL A 108 21.58 -6.21 -6.80
C VAL A 108 22.56 -5.06 -6.97
N GLU A 109 23.09 -4.84 -8.17
CA GLU A 109 23.96 -3.69 -8.47
C GLU A 109 23.20 -2.37 -8.19
N GLN A 110 21.98 -2.22 -8.68
CA GLN A 110 21.13 -1.04 -8.43
C GLN A 110 20.81 -0.84 -6.94
N LEU A 111 20.65 -1.94 -6.20
CA LEU A 111 20.41 -1.87 -4.75
C LEU A 111 21.67 -1.51 -3.95
N ARG A 112 22.86 -1.94 -4.38
CA ARG A 112 24.11 -1.80 -3.63
C ARG A 112 24.96 -0.60 -4.01
N GLU A 113 24.88 -0.17 -5.26
CA GLU A 113 25.81 0.82 -5.83
C GLU A 113 25.12 1.91 -6.66
N PRO A 114 24.01 2.50 -6.16
CA PRO A 114 23.34 3.57 -6.88
C PRO A 114 24.22 4.82 -6.99
N LEU A 115 24.11 5.52 -8.11
CA LEU A 115 24.96 6.69 -8.41
C LEU A 115 24.28 7.96 -7.91
N PHE A 116 23.26 8.22 -7.42
CA PHE A 116 22.63 9.48 -6.97
C PHE A 116 23.22 10.75 -7.64
N SER A 117 23.17 10.82 -8.99
CA SER A 117 23.70 12.00 -9.69
C SER A 117 22.79 13.22 -9.51
N ASP A 118 23.39 14.42 -9.39
CA ASP A 118 22.63 15.66 -9.27
C ASP A 118 21.74 15.93 -10.50
N GLU A 119 22.23 15.62 -11.70
CA GLU A 119 21.47 15.77 -12.94
C GLU A 119 20.17 14.94 -12.95
N GLU A 120 20.27 13.66 -12.66
CA GLU A 120 19.10 12.77 -12.63
C GLU A 120 18.15 13.13 -11.47
N LEU A 121 18.68 13.56 -10.33
CA LEU A 121 17.87 14.05 -9.22
C LEU A 121 17.05 15.28 -9.63
N GLU A 122 17.64 16.27 -10.29
CA GLU A 122 16.93 17.47 -10.72
C GLU A 122 15.87 17.15 -11.79
N LEU A 123 16.14 16.20 -12.71
CA LEU A 123 15.14 15.71 -13.64
C LEU A 123 13.96 15.03 -12.94
N LEU A 124 14.25 14.16 -11.97
CA LEU A 124 13.24 13.48 -11.17
C LEU A 124 12.41 14.48 -10.34
N LYS A 125 13.05 15.46 -9.71
CA LYS A 125 12.36 16.52 -8.94
C LYS A 125 11.37 17.28 -9.83
N LYS A 126 11.77 17.70 -11.04
CA LYS A 126 10.89 18.37 -11.99
C LYS A 126 9.67 17.50 -12.34
N GLN A 127 9.87 16.21 -12.59
CA GLN A 127 8.79 15.28 -12.89
C GLN A 127 7.82 15.11 -11.69
N VAL A 128 8.37 14.92 -10.48
CA VAL A 128 7.56 14.72 -9.26
C VAL A 128 6.79 15.99 -8.91
N ILE A 129 7.42 17.16 -9.00
CA ILE A 129 6.77 18.45 -8.76
C ILE A 129 5.65 18.68 -9.79
N GLY A 130 5.90 18.42 -11.06
CA GLY A 130 4.86 18.52 -12.11
C GLY A 130 3.66 17.62 -11.85
N ASN A 131 3.87 16.41 -11.32
CA ASN A 131 2.79 15.50 -10.91
C ASN A 131 2.03 16.02 -9.67
N LEU A 132 2.75 16.61 -8.70
CA LEU A 132 2.14 17.21 -7.51
C LEU A 132 1.32 18.45 -7.88
N GLU A 133 1.82 19.32 -8.77
CA GLU A 133 1.07 20.48 -9.24
C GLU A 133 -0.25 20.06 -9.91
N ARG A 134 -0.22 19.05 -10.80
CA ARG A 134 -1.46 18.49 -11.37
C ARG A 134 -2.41 17.94 -10.31
N SER A 135 -1.87 17.38 -9.23
CA SER A 135 -2.67 16.84 -8.12
C SER A 135 -3.42 17.91 -7.30
N LYS A 136 -3.06 19.19 -7.42
CA LYS A 136 -3.82 20.30 -6.80
C LYS A 136 -5.23 20.39 -7.38
N GLU A 137 -5.39 19.98 -8.64
CA GLU A 137 -6.65 19.98 -9.35
C GLU A 137 -7.48 18.68 -9.15
N ASP A 138 -6.95 17.70 -8.42
CA ASP A 138 -7.63 16.43 -8.14
C ASP A 138 -8.47 16.56 -6.86
N THR A 139 -9.77 16.73 -7.03
CA THR A 139 -10.75 16.90 -5.94
C THR A 139 -10.73 15.72 -4.97
N LYS A 140 -10.64 14.48 -5.48
CA LYS A 140 -10.61 13.28 -4.64
C LYS A 140 -9.35 13.23 -3.76
N LYS A 141 -8.20 13.55 -4.34
CA LYS A 141 -6.93 13.57 -3.62
C LYS A 141 -6.89 14.67 -2.57
N GLN A 142 -7.41 15.87 -2.88
CA GLN A 142 -7.47 16.99 -1.96
C GLN A 142 -8.38 16.68 -0.75
N ALA A 143 -9.57 16.14 -0.99
CA ALA A 143 -10.48 15.74 0.06
C ALA A 143 -9.85 14.65 0.97
N HIS A 144 -9.17 13.65 0.38
CA HIS A 144 -8.52 12.59 1.16
C HIS A 144 -7.33 13.11 1.99
N ILE A 145 -6.47 13.95 1.42
CA ILE A 145 -5.36 14.58 2.14
C ILE A 145 -5.90 15.34 3.36
N LYS A 146 -6.94 16.14 3.16
CA LYS A 146 -7.54 16.92 4.23
C LYS A 146 -8.14 16.04 5.33
N LEU A 147 -8.80 14.94 4.95
CA LEU A 147 -9.26 13.95 5.93
C LEU A 147 -8.11 13.43 6.79
N LEU A 148 -7.00 13.01 6.18
CA LEU A 148 -5.87 12.46 6.93
C LEU A 148 -5.18 13.50 7.84
N MET A 149 -5.15 14.77 7.43
CA MET A 149 -4.68 15.87 8.28
C MET A 149 -5.58 16.07 9.50
N ASN A 150 -6.90 15.92 9.34
CA ASN A 150 -7.84 16.05 10.45
C ASN A 150 -7.79 14.85 11.41
N LEU A 151 -7.54 13.66 10.88
CA LEU A 151 -7.56 12.42 11.67
C LEU A 151 -6.25 12.17 12.43
N PHE A 152 -5.12 12.72 11.99
CA PHE A 152 -3.81 12.37 12.53
C PHE A 152 -2.91 13.60 12.73
N PRO A 153 -2.16 13.67 13.82
CA PRO A 153 -1.14 14.71 14.03
C PRO A 153 0.04 14.51 13.07
N SER A 154 0.84 15.55 12.89
CA SER A 154 1.92 15.59 11.89
C SER A 154 3.03 14.54 12.10
N ASP A 155 3.20 14.05 13.32
CA ASP A 155 4.17 13.01 13.68
C ASP A 155 3.59 11.58 13.55
N HIS A 156 2.32 11.45 13.18
CA HIS A 156 1.68 10.15 13.00
C HIS A 156 1.95 9.59 11.59
N PRO A 157 2.25 8.27 11.44
CA PRO A 157 2.52 7.65 10.14
C PRO A 157 1.39 7.75 9.10
N ASN A 158 0.16 7.96 9.55
CA ASN A 158 -1.01 8.10 8.68
C ASN A 158 -1.32 9.56 8.33
N HIS A 159 -0.60 10.54 8.90
CA HIS A 159 -0.76 11.94 8.52
C HIS A 159 -0.39 12.17 7.05
N ALA A 160 -1.10 13.05 6.38
CA ALA A 160 -0.78 13.52 5.04
C ALA A 160 -0.33 14.98 5.07
N ASN A 161 0.72 15.29 4.32
CA ASN A 161 1.11 16.68 4.10
C ASN A 161 0.26 17.32 3.00
N THR A 162 0.13 18.64 3.04
CA THR A 162 -0.45 19.36 1.91
C THR A 162 0.38 19.12 0.63
N ILE A 163 -0.21 19.39 -0.53
CA ILE A 163 0.53 19.25 -1.79
C ILE A 163 1.67 20.30 -1.84
N ASP A 164 1.43 21.51 -1.33
CA ASP A 164 2.46 22.56 -1.30
C ASP A 164 3.63 22.17 -0.37
N ASP A 165 3.37 21.63 0.81
CA ASP A 165 4.43 21.08 1.68
C ASP A 165 5.20 19.98 0.98
N SER A 166 4.49 19.07 0.29
CA SER A 166 5.10 17.99 -0.48
C SER A 166 6.01 18.52 -1.60
N ILE A 167 5.60 19.58 -2.31
CA ILE A 167 6.42 20.25 -3.31
C ILE A 167 7.66 20.87 -2.68
N ASN A 168 7.50 21.57 -1.54
CA ASN A 168 8.62 22.17 -0.82
C ASN A 168 9.59 21.10 -0.31
N PHE A 169 9.10 19.97 0.19
CA PHE A 169 9.94 18.85 0.59
C PHE A 169 10.77 18.33 -0.59
N VAL A 170 10.14 18.12 -1.76
CA VAL A 170 10.87 17.64 -2.95
C VAL A 170 11.89 18.65 -3.44
N LYS A 171 11.56 19.96 -3.47
CA LYS A 171 12.49 21.02 -3.89
C LYS A 171 13.77 21.04 -3.06
N ASN A 172 13.65 20.79 -1.75
CA ASN A 172 14.76 20.90 -0.80
C ASN A 172 15.62 19.63 -0.65
N ILE A 173 15.28 18.54 -1.36
CA ILE A 173 16.11 17.33 -1.36
C ILE A 173 17.38 17.55 -2.19
N ASN A 174 18.51 17.09 -1.69
CA ASN A 174 19.79 17.05 -2.39
C ASN A 174 20.38 15.61 -2.36
N THR A 175 21.41 15.37 -3.14
CA THR A 175 22.05 14.04 -3.25
C THR A 175 22.64 13.55 -1.94
N LYS A 176 23.08 14.47 -1.06
CA LYS A 176 23.58 14.10 0.28
C LYS A 176 22.46 13.52 1.14
N ASP A 177 21.25 14.09 1.10
CA ASP A 177 20.10 13.56 1.85
C ASP A 177 19.77 12.11 1.42
N LEU A 178 19.87 11.84 0.11
CA LEU A 178 19.66 10.49 -0.43
C LEU A 178 20.77 9.54 0.03
N ALA A 179 22.03 9.96 -0.03
CA ALA A 179 23.16 9.16 0.39
C ALA A 179 23.11 8.85 1.91
N ASP A 180 22.79 9.83 2.74
CA ASP A 180 22.64 9.66 4.19
C ASP A 180 21.49 8.70 4.53
N PHE A 181 20.35 8.81 3.85
CA PHE A 181 19.24 7.90 4.02
C PHE A 181 19.59 6.47 3.52
N TYR A 182 20.25 6.38 2.38
CA TYR A 182 20.70 5.11 1.81
C TYR A 182 21.64 4.37 2.76
N GLN A 183 22.69 5.02 3.26
CA GLN A 183 23.65 4.43 4.21
C GLN A 183 23.00 3.90 5.49
N LYS A 184 21.92 4.55 5.93
CA LYS A 184 21.17 4.15 7.12
C LYS A 184 20.21 2.99 6.84
N SER A 185 19.57 3.01 5.69
CA SER A 185 18.36 2.24 5.43
C SER A 185 18.55 1.06 4.48
N TYR A 186 19.58 1.08 3.65
CA TYR A 186 19.85 0.02 2.69
C TYR A 186 20.92 -0.93 3.22
N GLY A 187 20.72 -2.22 3.02
CA GLY A 187 21.68 -3.24 3.50
C GLY A 187 20.99 -4.52 3.94
N MET A 188 21.81 -5.48 4.32
CA MET A 188 21.36 -6.76 4.87
C MET A 188 20.67 -6.56 6.22
N GLY A 189 19.65 -7.36 6.53
CA GLY A 189 19.02 -7.36 7.87
C GLY A 189 17.58 -7.82 7.89
N THR A 190 16.75 -7.29 7.00
CA THR A 190 15.29 -7.59 6.97
C THR A 190 14.81 -7.84 5.56
N ILE A 191 15.68 -8.37 4.68
CA ILE A 191 15.33 -8.58 3.28
C ILE A 191 14.46 -9.82 3.16
N ASN A 192 13.29 -9.67 2.56
CA ASN A 192 12.47 -10.76 2.07
C ASN A 192 12.48 -10.73 0.55
N ILE A 193 12.73 -11.87 -0.08
CA ILE A 193 12.65 -12.04 -1.54
C ILE A 193 11.75 -13.23 -1.83
N VAL A 194 10.75 -13.00 -2.66
CA VAL A 194 9.83 -14.02 -3.14
C VAL A 194 10.02 -14.18 -4.64
N ALA A 195 10.13 -15.41 -5.10
CA ALA A 195 10.18 -15.73 -6.53
C ALA A 195 9.15 -16.79 -6.89
N ALA A 196 8.46 -16.62 -8.00
CA ALA A 196 7.52 -17.59 -8.55
C ALA A 196 7.72 -17.76 -10.07
N GLY A 197 7.53 -18.96 -10.56
CA GLY A 197 7.69 -19.28 -11.98
C GLY A 197 8.62 -20.47 -12.23
N ASP A 198 9.38 -20.39 -13.31
CA ASP A 198 10.37 -21.40 -13.71
C ASP A 198 11.71 -21.14 -13.02
N VAL A 199 11.77 -21.35 -11.72
CA VAL A 199 12.94 -21.08 -10.88
C VAL A 199 13.03 -22.07 -9.75
N SER A 200 14.23 -22.57 -9.48
CA SER A 200 14.49 -23.42 -8.31
C SER A 200 15.10 -22.62 -7.15
N PRO A 201 14.87 -23.04 -5.89
CA PRO A 201 15.47 -22.40 -4.71
C PRO A 201 16.99 -22.33 -4.78
N SER A 202 17.64 -23.41 -5.19
CA SER A 202 19.11 -23.46 -5.33
C SER A 202 19.62 -22.46 -6.35
N GLN A 203 18.96 -22.34 -7.51
CA GLN A 203 19.32 -21.38 -8.55
C GLN A 203 19.24 -19.94 -8.03
N LEU A 204 18.11 -19.55 -7.46
CA LEU A 204 17.91 -18.20 -6.90
C LEU A 204 18.90 -17.90 -5.78
N ASN A 205 19.02 -18.82 -4.80
CA ASN A 205 19.87 -18.62 -3.63
C ASN A 205 21.36 -18.48 -4.01
N ASN A 206 21.85 -19.27 -4.96
CA ASN A 206 23.24 -19.16 -5.43
C ASN A 206 23.52 -17.79 -6.06
N LEU A 207 22.60 -17.26 -6.88
CA LEU A 207 22.74 -15.93 -7.48
C LEU A 207 22.73 -14.85 -6.40
N LEU A 208 21.78 -14.90 -5.46
CA LEU A 208 21.68 -13.92 -4.38
C LEU A 208 22.88 -13.98 -3.43
N ILE A 209 23.38 -15.17 -3.08
CA ILE A 209 24.58 -15.32 -2.25
C ILE A 209 25.78 -14.66 -2.92
N LYS A 210 25.97 -14.94 -4.22
CA LYS A 210 27.08 -14.38 -4.99
C LYS A 210 27.08 -12.86 -4.95
N ASP A 211 25.93 -12.23 -5.22
CA ASP A 211 25.86 -10.80 -5.48
C ASP A 211 25.58 -9.98 -4.21
N LEU A 212 24.92 -10.55 -3.17
CA LEU A 212 24.63 -9.87 -1.88
C LEU A 212 25.73 -10.09 -0.81
N LYS A 213 26.65 -11.06 -1.00
CA LYS A 213 27.72 -11.30 -0.04
C LYS A 213 28.56 -10.05 0.20
N GLY A 214 28.75 -9.72 1.48
CA GLY A 214 29.53 -8.53 1.89
C GLY A 214 28.76 -7.21 1.83
N TRP A 215 27.46 -7.22 1.47
CA TRP A 215 26.64 -6.03 1.66
C TRP A 215 26.47 -5.75 3.15
N GLU A 216 26.74 -4.51 3.57
CA GLU A 216 26.70 -4.13 5.00
C GLU A 216 25.31 -4.27 5.58
N LYS A 217 25.23 -4.40 6.91
CA LYS A 217 23.94 -4.41 7.61
C LYS A 217 23.31 -3.03 7.62
N GLN A 218 22.01 -2.97 7.30
CA GLN A 218 21.23 -1.76 7.55
C GLN A 218 21.19 -1.42 9.05
N ARG A 219 21.04 -0.12 9.35
CA ARG A 219 21.03 0.38 10.73
C ARG A 219 19.62 0.69 11.25
N LEU A 220 18.59 0.43 10.44
CA LEU A 220 17.21 0.62 10.83
C LEU A 220 16.75 -0.46 11.81
N LYS A 221 15.91 -0.03 12.74
CA LYS A 221 15.21 -0.92 13.67
C LYS A 221 13.72 -0.95 13.31
N ILE A 222 13.10 -2.10 13.50
CA ILE A 222 11.64 -2.22 13.40
C ILE A 222 11.02 -1.26 14.42
N ILE A 223 10.11 -0.42 13.96
CA ILE A 223 9.33 0.44 14.85
C ILE A 223 8.20 -0.42 15.43
N ASN A 224 8.44 -0.98 16.61
CA ASN A 224 7.46 -1.83 17.33
C ASN A 224 6.56 -1.00 18.28
N LYS A 225 6.54 0.31 18.13
CA LYS A 225 5.69 1.16 18.98
C LYS A 225 4.27 1.13 18.44
N GLU A 226 3.34 0.71 19.28
CA GLU A 226 1.92 0.92 19.00
C GLU A 226 1.66 2.42 18.98
N ILE A 227 1.20 2.92 17.84
CA ILE A 227 0.86 4.32 17.67
C ILE A 227 -0.65 4.41 17.73
N ALA A 228 -1.14 4.93 18.85
CA ALA A 228 -2.56 5.08 19.11
C ALA A 228 -3.23 6.00 18.07
N ALA A 229 -4.50 5.73 17.79
CA ALA A 229 -5.34 6.64 17.04
C ALA A 229 -5.47 7.97 17.78
N HIS A 230 -5.49 9.06 17.02
CA HIS A 230 -5.65 10.40 17.57
C HIS A 230 -7.13 10.74 17.83
N ASN A 231 -7.38 11.87 18.52
CA ASN A 231 -8.69 12.32 18.92
C ASN A 231 -9.69 12.32 17.75
N ARG A 232 -10.83 11.70 18.00
CA ARG A 232 -11.99 11.78 17.12
C ARG A 232 -12.69 13.09 17.39
N SER A 233 -12.94 13.89 16.37
CA SER A 233 -13.75 15.10 16.46
C SER A 233 -14.69 15.17 15.27
N GLN A 234 -15.89 15.67 15.49
CA GLN A 234 -16.78 16.01 14.40
C GLN A 234 -16.26 17.27 13.70
N SER A 235 -16.09 17.18 12.40
CA SER A 235 -15.68 18.31 11.56
C SER A 235 -16.31 18.22 10.17
N THR A 236 -16.55 19.38 9.55
CA THR A 236 -16.90 19.45 8.12
C THR A 236 -16.07 20.56 7.51
N GLU A 237 -15.28 20.23 6.51
CA GLU A 237 -14.38 21.17 5.85
C GLU A 237 -14.50 21.09 4.34
N HIS A 238 -14.41 22.24 3.71
CA HIS A 238 -14.56 22.42 2.27
C HIS A 238 -13.27 22.95 1.65
N ILE A 239 -12.91 22.39 0.51
CA ILE A 239 -11.75 22.79 -0.31
C ILE A 239 -12.31 23.24 -1.65
N ASN A 240 -12.31 24.54 -1.89
CA ASN A 240 -12.80 25.10 -3.14
C ASN A 240 -11.74 24.96 -4.23
N ILE A 241 -12.07 24.22 -5.29
CA ILE A 241 -11.26 24.09 -6.51
C ILE A 241 -12.14 24.52 -7.69
N LYS A 242 -11.76 25.61 -8.34
CA LYS A 242 -12.57 26.24 -9.40
C LYS A 242 -12.79 25.31 -10.60
N ASP A 243 -13.90 25.51 -11.29
CA ASP A 243 -14.21 24.91 -12.59
C ASP A 243 -14.24 23.38 -12.58
N LYS A 244 -14.65 22.75 -11.47
CA LYS A 244 -14.83 21.30 -11.39
C LYS A 244 -16.25 20.88 -11.72
N THR A 245 -16.36 19.83 -12.50
CA THR A 245 -17.64 19.19 -12.88
C THR A 245 -18.08 18.13 -11.88
N SER A 246 -17.24 17.83 -10.87
CA SER A 246 -17.55 16.90 -9.78
C SER A 246 -17.01 17.43 -8.45
N SER A 247 -17.67 17.05 -7.39
CA SER A 247 -17.22 17.24 -6.00
C SER A 247 -16.98 15.89 -5.36
N ASP A 248 -15.82 15.73 -4.74
CA ASP A 248 -15.46 14.53 -4.00
C ASP A 248 -15.58 14.73 -2.51
N MET A 249 -16.18 13.76 -1.86
CA MET A 249 -16.38 13.71 -0.42
C MET A 249 -15.59 12.57 0.20
N TYR A 250 -15.01 12.81 1.37
CA TYR A 250 -14.57 11.77 2.30
C TYR A 250 -15.23 11.97 3.65
N ILE A 251 -15.73 10.89 4.23
CA ILE A 251 -16.22 10.79 5.61
C ILE A 251 -15.38 9.74 6.30
N GLY A 252 -14.87 10.01 7.49
CA GLY A 252 -14.09 9.00 8.20
C GLY A 252 -13.73 9.36 9.62
N GLN A 253 -13.06 8.42 10.27
CA GLN A 253 -12.49 8.59 11.61
C GLN A 253 -11.28 7.69 11.81
N SER A 254 -10.39 8.09 12.71
CA SER A 254 -9.34 7.19 13.22
C SER A 254 -9.97 6.06 14.05
N ILE A 255 -9.37 4.87 13.99
CA ILE A 255 -9.84 3.70 14.72
C ILE A 255 -8.71 3.09 15.54
N ASN A 256 -9.03 2.57 16.74
CA ASN A 256 -8.06 1.90 17.61
C ASN A 256 -7.90 0.43 17.22
N ILE A 257 -7.64 0.19 15.93
CA ILE A 257 -7.46 -1.17 15.41
C ILE A 257 -6.32 -1.22 14.39
N ASN A 258 -5.57 -2.29 14.41
CA ASN A 258 -4.56 -2.62 13.44
C ASN A 258 -4.62 -4.11 13.06
N ASP A 259 -3.83 -4.53 12.10
CA ASP A 259 -3.87 -5.89 11.53
C ASP A 259 -3.38 -7.03 12.46
N LYS A 260 -2.98 -6.69 13.69
CA LYS A 260 -2.64 -7.65 14.75
C LYS A 260 -3.79 -7.89 15.73
N ASN A 261 -4.82 -7.03 15.73
CA ASN A 261 -5.97 -7.17 16.62
C ASN A 261 -6.84 -8.36 16.20
N ALA A 262 -7.34 -9.10 17.19
CA ALA A 262 -8.14 -10.30 16.93
C ALA A 262 -9.42 -10.03 16.13
N ASN A 263 -10.06 -8.85 16.35
CA ASN A 263 -11.29 -8.42 15.68
C ASN A 263 -11.07 -7.57 14.42
N TYR A 264 -9.84 -7.56 13.87
CA TYR A 264 -9.54 -6.82 12.64
C TYR A 264 -10.33 -7.33 11.42
N LEU A 265 -10.44 -8.66 11.27
CA LEU A 265 -11.15 -9.26 10.14
C LEU A 265 -12.65 -9.04 10.23
N GLU A 266 -13.21 -9.00 11.43
CA GLU A 266 -14.61 -8.69 11.68
C GLU A 266 -14.93 -7.25 11.26
N LEU A 267 -14.15 -6.28 11.71
CA LEU A 267 -14.33 -4.87 11.30
C LEU A 267 -14.13 -4.70 9.80
N MET A 268 -13.10 -5.29 9.23
CA MET A 268 -12.83 -5.27 7.80
C MET A 268 -14.01 -5.82 7.00
N MET A 269 -14.60 -6.94 7.43
CA MET A 269 -15.78 -7.52 6.77
C MET A 269 -17.00 -6.59 6.88
N GLY A 270 -17.26 -6.00 8.04
CA GLY A 270 -18.35 -5.05 8.24
C GLY A 270 -18.25 -3.84 7.31
N ILE A 271 -17.05 -3.26 7.20
CA ILE A 271 -16.75 -2.13 6.31
C ILE A 271 -16.84 -2.56 4.83
N TYR A 272 -16.38 -3.76 4.49
CA TYR A 272 -16.47 -4.29 3.13
C TYR A 272 -17.93 -4.48 2.68
N ILE A 273 -18.81 -4.89 3.58
CA ILE A 273 -20.25 -4.98 3.34
C ILE A 273 -20.86 -3.60 3.11
N LEU A 274 -20.42 -2.59 3.86
CA LEU A 274 -20.89 -1.21 3.69
C LEU A 274 -20.54 -0.66 2.31
N GLY A 275 -19.28 -0.77 1.87
CA GLY A 275 -18.85 -0.08 0.66
C GLY A 275 -17.66 -0.69 -0.07
N GLY A 276 -17.29 -1.97 0.16
CA GLY A 276 -16.05 -2.55 -0.35
C GLY A 276 -16.06 -2.98 -1.82
N ASN A 277 -17.22 -3.05 -2.47
CA ASN A 277 -17.33 -3.44 -3.89
C ASN A 277 -18.65 -2.96 -4.53
N PHE A 278 -18.84 -3.24 -5.82
CA PHE A 278 -20.04 -2.84 -6.59
C PHE A 278 -21.36 -3.37 -6.03
N SER A 279 -21.38 -4.51 -5.38
CA SER A 279 -22.58 -5.07 -4.74
C SER A 279 -22.67 -4.73 -3.24
N ALA A 280 -21.91 -3.74 -2.76
CA ALA A 280 -21.96 -3.28 -1.40
C ALA A 280 -23.14 -2.31 -1.17
N ARG A 281 -23.53 -2.12 0.09
CA ARG A 281 -24.72 -1.37 0.49
C ARG A 281 -24.75 0.06 -0.08
N LEU A 282 -23.64 0.80 0.02
CA LEU A 282 -23.55 2.17 -0.49
C LEU A 282 -23.74 2.24 -2.02
N MET A 283 -23.12 1.31 -2.75
CA MET A 283 -23.29 1.26 -4.22
C MET A 283 -24.74 0.97 -4.62
N GLN A 284 -25.36 0.00 -3.97
CA GLN A 284 -26.75 -0.38 -4.27
C GLN A 284 -27.74 0.73 -3.91
N THR A 285 -27.49 1.48 -2.81
CA THR A 285 -28.46 2.49 -2.33
C THR A 285 -28.19 3.86 -2.95
N VAL A 286 -27.03 4.45 -2.71
CA VAL A 286 -26.74 5.83 -3.12
C VAL A 286 -26.53 5.96 -4.62
N ARG A 287 -25.93 4.95 -5.26
CA ARG A 287 -25.70 4.93 -6.71
C ARG A 287 -26.90 4.33 -7.48
N ASP A 288 -27.20 3.03 -7.27
CA ASP A 288 -28.10 2.31 -8.17
C ASP A 288 -29.58 2.68 -7.93
N GLN A 289 -30.02 2.81 -6.67
CA GLN A 289 -31.41 3.12 -6.35
C GLN A 289 -31.72 4.62 -6.42
N GLN A 290 -30.79 5.47 -5.94
CA GLN A 290 -31.04 6.91 -5.82
C GLN A 290 -30.40 7.72 -6.96
N GLY A 291 -29.47 7.17 -7.71
CA GLY A 291 -28.82 7.83 -8.85
C GLY A 291 -27.99 9.07 -8.47
N LEU A 292 -27.54 9.20 -7.20
CA LEU A 292 -26.90 10.41 -6.71
C LEU A 292 -25.43 10.50 -7.07
N THR A 293 -24.78 9.36 -7.33
CA THR A 293 -23.33 9.30 -7.57
C THR A 293 -22.98 8.31 -8.66
N TYR A 294 -21.87 8.55 -9.35
CA TYR A 294 -21.26 7.56 -10.24
C TYR A 294 -20.44 6.51 -9.48
N GLY A 295 -19.83 6.91 -8.36
CA GLY A 295 -19.02 6.01 -7.54
C GLY A 295 -18.96 6.41 -6.08
N ILE A 296 -19.14 5.42 -5.22
CA ILE A 296 -19.07 5.54 -3.77
C ILE A 296 -18.49 4.24 -3.19
N GLY A 297 -17.73 4.34 -2.12
CA GLY A 297 -17.15 3.17 -1.48
C GLY A 297 -16.71 3.43 -0.06
N SER A 298 -16.39 2.36 0.66
CA SER A 298 -15.89 2.41 2.03
C SER A 298 -14.72 1.45 2.22
N GLY A 299 -13.78 1.81 3.08
CA GLY A 299 -12.58 1.03 3.33
C GLY A 299 -11.94 1.31 4.68
N ILE A 300 -11.03 0.42 5.05
CA ILE A 300 -10.13 0.55 6.19
C ILE A 300 -8.70 0.67 5.67
N SER A 301 -7.90 1.57 6.22
CA SER A 301 -6.52 1.80 5.78
C SER A 301 -5.61 2.21 6.92
N GLY A 302 -4.30 2.16 6.69
CA GLY A 302 -3.29 2.57 7.65
C GLY A 302 -3.13 1.65 8.86
N CYS A 303 -3.68 0.44 8.82
CA CYS A 303 -3.75 -0.52 9.94
C CYS A 303 -2.60 -1.53 9.96
N SER A 304 -1.47 -1.28 9.29
CA SER A 304 -0.39 -2.27 9.19
C SER A 304 0.71 -2.06 10.22
N TYR A 305 1.39 -3.16 10.57
CA TYR A 305 2.59 -3.16 11.44
C TYR A 305 2.35 -2.64 12.87
N GLY A 306 1.14 -2.84 13.40
CA GLY A 306 0.77 -2.37 14.74
C GLY A 306 0.46 -0.87 14.81
N ILE A 307 0.31 -0.20 13.67
CA ILE A 307 -0.17 1.17 13.60
C ILE A 307 -1.69 1.13 13.53
N ASN A 308 -2.36 1.83 14.43
CA ASN A 308 -3.80 2.00 14.37
C ASN A 308 -4.19 2.87 13.19
N GLY A 309 -5.20 2.44 12.46
CA GLY A 309 -5.57 3.02 11.18
C GLY A 309 -6.77 3.95 11.21
N TYR A 310 -7.46 4.00 10.08
CA TYR A 310 -8.69 4.75 9.92
C TYR A 310 -9.68 4.02 9.04
N TRP A 311 -10.95 4.24 9.31
CA TRP A 311 -12.06 3.93 8.42
C TRP A 311 -12.43 5.16 7.62
N TYR A 312 -12.81 4.96 6.36
CA TYR A 312 -13.30 6.03 5.48
C TYR A 312 -14.39 5.54 4.54
N THR A 313 -15.25 6.47 4.15
CA THR A 313 -16.19 6.36 3.04
C THR A 313 -15.90 7.52 2.08
N TRP A 314 -15.86 7.24 0.79
CA TRP A 314 -15.66 8.25 -0.25
C TRP A 314 -16.80 8.22 -1.25
N GLY A 315 -17.09 9.34 -1.90
CA GLY A 315 -18.06 9.42 -2.98
C GLY A 315 -17.78 10.61 -3.90
N THR A 316 -18.08 10.44 -5.19
CA THR A 316 -17.95 11.47 -6.23
C THR A 316 -19.35 11.85 -6.71
N PHE A 317 -19.70 13.11 -6.62
CA PHE A 317 -21.04 13.64 -6.90
C PHE A 317 -20.97 14.78 -7.91
N ALA A 318 -22.06 15.03 -8.65
CA ALA A 318 -22.24 16.31 -9.32
C ALA A 318 -22.35 17.43 -8.26
N PRO A 319 -21.83 18.64 -8.49
CA PRO A 319 -21.80 19.69 -7.47
C PRO A 319 -23.18 19.96 -6.86
N GLU A 320 -24.23 19.97 -7.66
CA GLU A 320 -25.61 20.17 -7.21
C GLU A 320 -26.22 18.98 -6.42
N MET A 321 -25.56 17.83 -6.44
CA MET A 321 -26.00 16.62 -5.73
C MET A 321 -25.21 16.36 -4.44
N ILE A 322 -24.17 17.14 -4.13
CA ILE A 322 -23.25 16.84 -3.02
C ILE A 322 -23.95 16.77 -1.67
N ASP A 323 -24.83 17.73 -1.36
CA ASP A 323 -25.55 17.76 -0.07
C ASP A 323 -26.50 16.58 0.11
N LYS A 324 -27.23 16.22 -0.97
CA LYS A 324 -28.09 15.03 -0.99
C LYS A 324 -27.26 13.76 -0.85
N GLY A 325 -26.13 13.71 -1.53
CA GLY A 325 -25.19 12.60 -1.49
C GLY A 325 -24.61 12.38 -0.09
N ILE A 326 -24.16 13.45 0.57
CA ILE A 326 -23.64 13.40 1.95
C ILE A 326 -24.73 12.92 2.90
N LYS A 327 -25.95 13.51 2.80
CA LYS A 327 -27.06 13.10 3.64
C LYS A 327 -27.40 11.62 3.47
N SER A 328 -27.58 11.17 2.23
CA SER A 328 -27.87 9.76 1.95
C SER A 328 -26.76 8.83 2.45
N THR A 329 -25.49 9.21 2.24
CA THR A 329 -24.34 8.44 2.72
C THR A 329 -24.35 8.31 4.25
N LYS A 330 -24.60 9.41 4.97
CA LYS A 330 -24.71 9.40 6.44
C LYS A 330 -25.88 8.52 6.90
N ASP A 331 -27.04 8.63 6.27
CA ASP A 331 -28.21 7.81 6.59
C ASP A 331 -27.87 6.30 6.45
N GLN A 332 -27.12 5.92 5.41
CA GLN A 332 -26.66 4.52 5.21
C GLN A 332 -25.61 4.09 6.25
N ILE A 333 -24.69 4.96 6.62
CA ILE A 333 -23.71 4.72 7.68
C ILE A 333 -24.41 4.52 9.03
N GLU A 334 -25.36 5.37 9.37
CA GLU A 334 -26.14 5.22 10.60
C GLU A 334 -26.99 3.95 10.63
N ASN A 335 -27.63 3.62 9.51
CA ASN A 335 -28.39 2.38 9.40
C ASN A 335 -27.50 1.14 9.56
N TRP A 336 -26.32 1.15 8.93
CA TRP A 336 -25.33 0.10 9.07
C TRP A 336 -24.81 -0.04 10.50
N PHE A 337 -24.55 1.08 11.16
CA PHE A 337 -24.10 1.10 12.56
C PHE A 337 -25.18 0.59 13.53
N LYS A 338 -26.44 1.08 13.41
CA LYS A 338 -27.55 0.75 14.33
C LYS A 338 -28.10 -0.66 14.13
N ASN A 339 -28.28 -1.06 12.88
CA ASN A 339 -28.96 -2.32 12.52
C ASN A 339 -27.98 -3.45 12.14
N GLY A 340 -26.68 -3.12 12.01
CA GLY A 340 -25.65 -4.09 11.65
C GLY A 340 -25.79 -4.60 10.22
N ILE A 341 -25.19 -5.77 9.99
CA ILE A 341 -25.21 -6.49 8.72
C ILE A 341 -26.24 -7.62 8.74
N SER A 342 -26.72 -8.04 7.57
CA SER A 342 -27.57 -9.21 7.41
C SER A 342 -26.76 -10.48 7.11
N ASP A 343 -27.34 -11.65 7.38
CA ASP A 343 -26.72 -12.95 7.02
C ASP A 343 -26.51 -13.07 5.52
N LYS A 344 -27.45 -12.57 4.72
CA LYS A 344 -27.36 -12.58 3.24
C LYS A 344 -26.17 -11.78 2.74
N GLU A 345 -25.93 -10.58 3.31
CA GLU A 345 -24.76 -9.75 2.97
C GLU A 345 -23.47 -10.47 3.37
N LEU A 346 -23.43 -11.03 4.57
CA LEU A 346 -22.24 -11.74 5.07
C LEU A 346 -21.85 -12.91 4.17
N GLU A 347 -22.78 -13.81 3.87
CA GLU A 347 -22.49 -14.98 3.04
C GLU A 347 -22.07 -14.60 1.60
N ALA A 348 -22.72 -13.59 1.01
CA ALA A 348 -22.31 -13.06 -0.28
C ALA A 348 -20.88 -12.51 -0.27
N LYS A 349 -20.47 -11.81 0.80
CA LYS A 349 -19.12 -11.22 0.87
C LYS A 349 -18.05 -12.23 1.24
N LYS A 350 -18.34 -13.23 2.05
CA LYS A 350 -17.45 -14.39 2.27
C LYS A 350 -17.10 -15.05 0.94
N THR A 351 -18.12 -15.32 0.12
CA THR A 351 -17.93 -15.91 -1.22
C THR A 351 -17.07 -15.01 -2.11
N THR A 352 -17.36 -13.70 -2.14
CA THR A 352 -16.64 -12.74 -2.95
C THR A 352 -15.16 -12.65 -2.54
N ILE A 353 -14.86 -12.49 -1.25
CA ILE A 353 -13.48 -12.33 -0.75
C ILE A 353 -12.67 -13.61 -1.01
N ASN A 354 -13.24 -14.78 -0.76
CA ASN A 354 -12.58 -16.05 -1.03
C ASN A 354 -12.34 -16.28 -2.53
N GLY A 355 -13.31 -15.88 -3.38
CA GLY A 355 -13.15 -15.92 -4.83
C GLY A 355 -12.02 -15.01 -5.31
N LEU A 356 -12.00 -13.75 -4.85
CA LEU A 356 -10.93 -12.79 -5.19
C LEU A 356 -9.56 -13.26 -4.69
N PHE A 357 -9.49 -13.87 -3.52
CA PHE A 357 -8.26 -14.49 -3.02
C PHE A 357 -7.75 -15.55 -3.99
N ASN A 358 -8.61 -16.49 -4.41
CA ASN A 358 -8.21 -17.53 -5.36
C ASN A 358 -7.74 -16.94 -6.69
N VAL A 359 -8.52 -16.01 -7.29
CA VAL A 359 -8.15 -15.34 -8.55
C VAL A 359 -6.80 -14.62 -8.43
N SER A 360 -6.50 -14.02 -7.26
CA SER A 360 -5.22 -13.36 -7.06
C SER A 360 -4.01 -14.31 -7.05
N LEU A 361 -4.22 -15.62 -6.95
CA LEU A 361 -3.17 -16.64 -6.97
C LEU A 361 -2.93 -17.25 -8.36
N ASP A 362 -3.73 -16.89 -9.37
CA ASP A 362 -3.63 -17.47 -10.71
C ASP A 362 -2.42 -16.95 -11.52
N THR A 363 -1.78 -15.89 -11.04
CA THR A 363 -0.59 -15.30 -11.68
C THR A 363 0.63 -15.39 -10.78
N THR A 364 1.82 -15.47 -11.39
CA THR A 364 3.09 -15.42 -10.64
C THR A 364 3.23 -14.12 -9.84
N SER A 365 2.77 -12.99 -10.41
CA SER A 365 2.76 -11.69 -9.73
C SER A 365 1.85 -11.69 -8.49
N GLY A 366 0.65 -12.25 -8.59
CA GLY A 366 -0.25 -12.36 -7.45
C GLY A 366 0.27 -13.28 -6.36
N LEU A 367 0.95 -14.39 -6.74
CA LEU A 367 1.60 -15.27 -5.78
C LEU A 367 2.72 -14.54 -5.00
N VAL A 368 3.64 -13.88 -5.71
CA VAL A 368 4.76 -13.18 -5.04
C VAL A 368 4.26 -12.05 -4.15
N ASP A 369 3.24 -11.29 -4.58
CA ASP A 369 2.65 -10.21 -3.78
C ASP A 369 2.02 -10.74 -2.47
N LYS A 370 1.24 -11.81 -2.53
CA LYS A 370 0.60 -12.41 -1.34
C LYS A 370 1.63 -12.94 -0.35
N ILE A 371 2.64 -13.65 -0.84
CA ILE A 371 3.68 -14.23 0.02
C ILE A 371 4.54 -13.11 0.62
N LEU A 372 4.96 -12.13 -0.17
CA LEU A 372 5.76 -11.00 0.32
C LEU A 372 5.00 -10.20 1.37
N THR A 373 3.75 -9.82 1.11
CA THR A 373 2.90 -9.11 2.09
C THR A 373 2.73 -9.90 3.39
N ASN A 374 2.60 -11.23 3.30
CA ASN A 374 2.52 -12.11 4.48
C ASN A 374 3.84 -12.12 5.26
N ALA A 375 4.96 -12.22 4.58
CA ALA A 375 6.32 -12.20 5.16
C ALA A 375 6.64 -10.86 5.83
N GLU A 376 6.32 -9.74 5.19
CA GLU A 376 6.49 -8.38 5.71
C GLU A 376 5.74 -8.17 7.04
N LYS A 377 4.58 -8.79 7.19
CA LYS A 377 3.79 -8.77 8.43
C LYS A 377 4.29 -9.73 9.50
N GLY A 378 5.39 -10.45 9.24
CA GLY A 378 5.96 -11.44 10.15
C GLY A 378 5.05 -12.65 10.39
N ARG A 379 4.13 -12.96 9.48
CA ARG A 379 3.21 -14.08 9.57
C ARG A 379 3.84 -15.37 9.06
N ASN A 380 3.49 -16.50 9.69
CA ASN A 380 3.85 -17.81 9.14
C ASN A 380 3.16 -18.02 7.80
N ILE A 381 3.81 -18.79 6.91
CA ILE A 381 3.26 -19.09 5.57
C ILE A 381 1.88 -19.80 5.65
N SER A 382 1.65 -20.60 6.70
CA SER A 382 0.37 -21.27 6.97
C SER A 382 -0.82 -20.31 7.08
N TYR A 383 -0.55 -19.03 7.42
CA TYR A 383 -1.62 -18.03 7.47
C TYR A 383 -2.36 -17.88 6.12
N LEU A 384 -1.65 -18.05 5.01
CA LEU A 384 -2.26 -17.99 3.68
C LEU A 384 -3.18 -19.18 3.42
N ASP A 385 -2.84 -20.36 3.94
CA ASP A 385 -3.71 -21.53 3.88
C ASP A 385 -4.95 -21.40 4.78
N GLU A 386 -4.80 -20.74 5.94
CA GLU A 386 -5.88 -20.54 6.92
C GLU A 386 -6.81 -19.36 6.56
N TYR A 387 -6.36 -18.45 5.68
CA TYR A 387 -7.05 -17.18 5.44
C TYR A 387 -8.50 -17.36 5.00
N GLN A 388 -8.75 -18.28 4.07
CA GLN A 388 -10.10 -18.53 3.58
C GLN A 388 -11.02 -19.12 4.66
N ASP A 389 -10.49 -19.96 5.52
CA ASP A 389 -11.25 -20.53 6.67
C ASP A 389 -11.55 -19.44 7.69
N LYS A 390 -10.61 -18.54 7.97
CA LYS A 390 -10.86 -17.37 8.81
C LYS A 390 -11.99 -16.50 8.27
N ILE A 391 -12.03 -16.27 6.95
CA ILE A 391 -13.13 -15.52 6.31
C ILE A 391 -14.44 -16.30 6.41
N ARG A 392 -14.44 -17.62 6.14
CA ARG A 392 -15.64 -18.46 6.26
C ARG A 392 -16.18 -18.49 7.69
N GLY A 393 -15.29 -18.51 8.68
CA GLY A 393 -15.62 -18.58 10.11
C GLY A 393 -16.13 -17.26 10.72
N LEU A 394 -16.18 -16.14 9.97
CA LEU A 394 -16.68 -14.88 10.51
C LEU A 394 -18.18 -14.98 10.87
N GLU A 395 -18.54 -14.44 12.01
CA GLU A 395 -19.90 -14.50 12.56
C GLU A 395 -20.53 -13.10 12.60
N LYS A 396 -21.82 -13.01 12.19
CA LYS A 396 -22.56 -11.75 12.12
C LYS A 396 -22.50 -10.95 13.44
N ASN A 397 -22.74 -11.59 14.57
CA ASN A 397 -22.77 -10.91 15.86
C ASN A 397 -21.40 -10.30 16.20
N LYS A 398 -20.30 -11.03 16.00
CA LYS A 398 -18.94 -10.52 16.23
C LYS A 398 -18.60 -9.35 15.32
N ILE A 399 -19.09 -9.39 14.06
CA ILE A 399 -18.93 -8.28 13.12
C ILE A 399 -19.68 -7.06 13.60
N ASN A 400 -20.94 -7.20 14.01
CA ASN A 400 -21.75 -6.11 14.54
C ASN A 400 -21.14 -5.53 15.81
N ASP A 401 -20.68 -6.36 16.75
CA ASP A 401 -19.99 -5.94 17.96
C ASP A 401 -18.68 -5.16 17.61
N SER A 402 -17.94 -5.63 16.60
CA SER A 402 -16.73 -4.95 16.16
C SER A 402 -17.02 -3.59 15.50
N ILE A 403 -18.10 -3.47 14.75
CA ILE A 403 -18.58 -2.18 14.20
C ILE A 403 -18.88 -1.22 15.35
N GLN A 404 -19.72 -1.63 16.30
CA GLN A 404 -20.17 -0.77 17.40
C GLN A 404 -19.05 -0.36 18.35
N SER A 405 -18.05 -1.23 18.57
CA SER A 405 -16.93 -0.92 19.46
C SER A 405 -15.85 -0.04 18.82
N ASN A 406 -15.76 0.02 17.49
CA ASN A 406 -14.70 0.76 16.80
C ASN A 406 -15.18 2.03 16.09
N ILE A 407 -16.45 2.13 15.75
CA ILE A 407 -17.03 3.26 15.02
C ILE A 407 -17.90 4.10 15.97
N ASP A 408 -17.82 5.43 15.81
CA ASP A 408 -18.72 6.38 16.48
C ASP A 408 -19.27 7.33 15.42
N THR A 409 -20.55 7.18 15.10
CA THR A 409 -21.20 7.98 14.05
C THR A 409 -21.41 9.45 14.42
N ASN A 410 -21.19 9.84 15.70
CA ASN A 410 -21.24 11.24 16.15
C ASN A 410 -19.90 11.97 15.95
N LEU A 411 -18.80 11.24 15.75
CA LEU A 411 -17.45 11.78 15.68
C LEU A 411 -16.84 11.59 14.27
N LEU A 412 -17.58 12.00 13.24
CA LEU A 412 -17.16 11.89 11.85
C LEU A 412 -16.49 13.16 11.37
N SER A 413 -15.30 13.03 10.77
CA SER A 413 -14.68 14.08 9.97
C SER A 413 -15.17 13.97 8.54
N ILE A 414 -15.68 15.06 7.98
CA ILE A 414 -16.19 15.16 6.61
C ILE A 414 -15.35 16.19 5.88
N THR A 415 -14.81 15.79 4.73
CA THR A 415 -14.05 16.70 3.88
C THR A 415 -14.59 16.63 2.45
N ILE A 416 -14.74 17.79 1.84
CA ILE A 416 -15.35 17.94 0.52
C ILE A 416 -14.42 18.80 -0.32
N ALA A 417 -14.14 18.39 -1.55
CA ALA A 417 -13.39 19.21 -2.49
C ALA A 417 -14.13 19.30 -3.83
N GLY A 418 -14.24 20.50 -4.38
CA GLY A 418 -14.95 20.75 -5.62
C GLY A 418 -15.18 22.23 -5.87
N SER A 419 -16.05 22.57 -6.84
CA SER A 419 -16.43 23.96 -7.16
C SER A 419 -17.66 24.38 -6.38
N ASN A 420 -17.69 25.66 -5.97
CA ASN A 420 -18.87 26.31 -5.34
C ASN A 420 -19.42 25.56 -4.13
N ILE A 421 -18.53 25.10 -3.26
CA ILE A 421 -18.86 24.33 -2.06
C ILE A 421 -18.80 25.25 -0.84
#